data_adeefd7bce1c3bfad5a54046de5b3e85
#
_entry.id   adeefd7bce1c3bfad5a54046de5b3e85
#
_cell.length_a   1.000
_cell.length_b   1.000
_cell.length_c   1.000
_cell.angle_alpha   90.00
_cell.angle_beta   90.00
_cell.angle_gamma   90.00
#
_symmetry.space_group_name_H-M   'P 1'
#
loop_
_entity.id
_entity.type
_entity.pdbx_description
1 polymer ?
#
loop_
_entity_poly.entity_id
_entity_poly.type
_entity_poly.pdbx_seq_one_letter_code
_entity_poly.pdbx_strand_id
1 'polypeptide(L)'
;VNFTIPVISTTFASFNSMFWCLPENSIGNVIIDEAGQALPQASVGAIFRSKRVLAVGDPAQIQPVQTIDKNILGFLAQHHKIVSKYLLSSTQELIDSASRYGFKKQDGTWIGLPLWVHRRSSDPMFSISNKISYDNLMVQGKKEALGVGAWFDVIGVAKDKFVSEQADYLKEELKKRHEEFNDIYVITPFKNVSNQLAKELDE
;
A
#
# COMPACT_ATOMS: atom_id res chain seq x y z
N VAL A 1 18.89 8.59 25.22
CA VAL A 1 18.91 7.65 24.09
C VAL A 1 18.95 8.40 22.76
N ASN A 2 18.17 9.48 22.59
CA ASN A 2 18.07 10.18 21.28
C ASN A 2 19.33 10.93 20.84
N PHE A 3 20.29 11.15 21.74
CA PHE A 3 21.58 11.78 21.38
C PHE A 3 22.55 10.81 20.70
N THR A 4 22.37 9.52 20.93
CA THR A 4 23.24 8.48 20.37
C THR A 4 22.62 7.74 19.20
N ILE A 5 21.29 7.75 19.11
CA ILE A 5 20.54 7.10 18.04
C ILE A 5 19.69 8.16 17.33
N PRO A 6 20.18 8.73 16.22
CA PRO A 6 19.50 9.83 15.54
C PRO A 6 18.29 9.39 14.71
N VAL A 7 18.11 8.08 14.43
CA VAL A 7 17.01 7.52 13.65
C VAL A 7 16.31 6.45 14.46
N ILE A 8 14.98 6.58 14.56
CA ILE A 8 14.11 5.62 15.26
C ILE A 8 13.01 5.20 14.28
N SER A 9 12.84 3.89 14.10
CA SER A 9 11.74 3.32 13.33
C SER A 9 10.66 2.82 14.29
N THR A 10 9.39 3.12 13.97
CA THR A 10 8.24 2.71 14.79
C THR A 10 6.97 2.63 13.94
N THR A 11 5.96 1.90 14.43
CA THR A 11 4.63 1.91 13.84
C THR A 11 3.80 3.09 14.37
N PHE A 12 2.75 3.50 13.67
CA PHE A 12 1.83 4.51 14.18
C PHE A 12 1.18 4.10 15.52
N ALA A 13 0.88 2.82 15.70
CA ALA A 13 0.31 2.31 16.95
C ALA A 13 1.23 2.54 18.16
N SER A 14 2.54 2.40 17.96
CA SER A 14 3.54 2.58 19.03
C SER A 14 4.02 4.03 19.16
N PHE A 15 3.83 4.85 18.14
CA PHE A 15 4.35 6.21 18.08
C PHE A 15 3.89 7.06 19.28
N ASN A 16 2.61 7.01 19.58
CA ASN A 16 2.05 7.80 20.67
C ASN A 16 2.61 7.39 22.04
N SER A 17 2.77 6.10 22.31
CA SER A 17 3.34 5.64 23.58
C SER A 17 4.83 5.97 23.73
N MET A 18 5.58 5.97 22.61
CA MET A 18 7.00 6.32 22.62
C MET A 18 7.26 7.83 22.77
N PHE A 19 6.40 8.65 22.18
CA PHE A 19 6.63 10.10 22.06
C PHE A 19 5.52 10.95 22.71
N TRP A 20 4.71 10.37 23.61
CA TRP A 20 3.56 11.04 24.23
C TRP A 20 3.92 12.35 24.93
N CYS A 21 5.11 12.42 25.53
CA CYS A 21 5.58 13.60 26.29
C CYS A 21 6.20 14.70 25.40
N LEU A 22 6.39 14.44 24.10
CA LEU A 22 7.00 15.42 23.22
C LEU A 22 5.95 16.45 22.74
N PRO A 23 6.23 17.76 22.91
CA PRO A 23 5.35 18.79 22.40
C PRO A 23 5.44 18.93 20.86
N GLU A 24 4.67 19.86 20.33
CA GLU A 24 4.69 20.25 18.93
C GLU A 24 6.12 20.58 18.45
N ASN A 25 6.44 20.20 17.22
CA ASN A 25 7.72 20.52 16.54
C ASN A 25 8.98 20.03 17.25
N SER A 26 8.89 19.01 18.13
CA SER A 26 10.05 18.46 18.87
C SER A 26 10.92 17.56 18.01
N ILE A 27 10.35 16.91 16.99
CA ILE A 27 11.04 15.98 16.10
C ILE A 27 11.48 16.74 14.85
N GLY A 28 12.74 16.65 14.49
CA GLY A 28 13.29 17.38 13.34
C GLY A 28 12.67 16.98 12.03
N ASN A 29 12.66 15.69 11.73
CA ASN A 29 12.10 15.12 10.51
C ASN A 29 11.34 13.83 10.83
N VAL A 30 10.21 13.63 10.19
CA VAL A 30 9.47 12.37 10.19
C VAL A 30 9.34 11.90 8.74
N ILE A 31 9.68 10.63 8.52
CA ILE A 31 9.48 9.96 7.24
C ILE A 31 8.37 8.93 7.45
N ILE A 32 7.32 9.02 6.67
CA ILE A 32 6.18 8.09 6.71
C ILE A 32 6.26 7.24 5.46
N ASP A 33 6.63 5.99 5.63
CA ASP A 33 6.65 5.02 4.54
C ASP A 33 5.28 4.36 4.39
N GLU A 34 4.93 3.93 3.16
CA GLU A 34 3.62 3.37 2.79
C GLU A 34 2.45 4.30 3.20
N ALA A 35 2.64 5.61 3.08
CA ALA A 35 1.67 6.62 3.50
C ALA A 35 0.32 6.52 2.75
N GLY A 36 0.30 5.87 1.57
CA GLY A 36 -0.91 5.57 0.83
C GLY A 36 -1.85 4.58 1.53
N GLN A 37 -1.30 3.72 2.40
CA GLN A 37 -2.05 2.71 3.16
C GLN A 37 -2.46 3.18 4.56
N ALA A 38 -2.03 4.35 4.98
CA ALA A 38 -2.28 4.87 6.31
C ALA A 38 -3.46 5.85 6.33
N LEU A 39 -4.35 5.68 7.32
CA LEU A 39 -5.40 6.66 7.58
C LEU A 39 -4.79 7.97 8.10
N PRO A 40 -5.32 9.15 7.72
CA PRO A 40 -4.83 10.44 8.20
C PRO A 40 -4.80 10.52 9.73
N GLN A 41 -5.80 9.95 10.40
CA GLN A 41 -5.91 9.95 11.86
C GLN A 41 -4.74 9.24 12.55
N ALA A 42 -4.18 8.21 11.91
CA ALA A 42 -3.04 7.48 12.45
C ALA A 42 -1.74 8.31 12.43
N SER A 43 -1.61 9.18 11.46
CA SER A 43 -0.39 10.00 11.24
C SER A 43 -0.39 11.34 11.98
N VAL A 44 -1.54 11.82 12.45
CA VAL A 44 -1.68 13.16 13.08
C VAL A 44 -0.67 13.37 14.21
N GLY A 45 -0.49 12.38 15.09
CA GLY A 45 0.44 12.49 16.20
C GLY A 45 1.89 12.67 15.77
N ALA A 46 2.29 12.03 14.67
CA ALA A 46 3.62 12.16 14.11
C ALA A 46 3.81 13.51 13.40
N ILE A 47 2.82 13.92 12.61
CA ILE A 47 2.82 15.20 11.90
C ILE A 47 2.89 16.36 12.88
N PHE A 48 2.05 16.35 13.91
CA PHE A 48 2.01 17.38 14.95
C PHE A 48 3.35 17.61 15.66
N ARG A 49 4.06 16.52 15.96
CA ARG A 49 5.34 16.57 16.69
C ARG A 49 6.54 16.86 15.79
N SER A 50 6.38 16.94 14.50
CA SER A 50 7.49 17.09 13.56
C SER A 50 7.58 18.51 12.99
N LYS A 51 8.82 18.95 12.74
CA LYS A 51 9.09 20.18 12.00
C LYS A 51 8.94 20.01 10.50
N ARG A 52 9.25 18.80 10.00
CA ARG A 52 9.16 18.45 8.58
C ARG A 52 8.66 17.03 8.44
N VAL A 53 7.81 16.81 7.47
CA VAL A 53 7.26 15.50 7.12
C VAL A 53 7.59 15.18 5.67
N LEU A 54 8.09 13.97 5.45
CA LEU A 54 8.20 13.36 4.13
C LEU A 54 7.30 12.14 4.11
N ALA A 55 6.25 12.17 3.30
CA ALA A 55 5.44 11.01 3.02
C ALA A 55 5.95 10.31 1.76
N VAL A 56 6.14 9.01 1.87
CA VAL A 56 6.53 8.13 0.78
C VAL A 56 5.45 7.06 0.66
N GLY A 57 4.80 6.99 -0.47
CA GLY A 57 3.71 6.04 -0.70
C GLY A 57 3.15 6.19 -2.09
N ASP A 58 2.22 5.33 -2.41
CA ASP A 58 1.59 5.29 -3.71
C ASP A 58 0.06 5.30 -3.55
N PRO A 59 -0.60 6.40 -3.89
CA PRO A 59 -2.05 6.50 -3.78
C PRO A 59 -2.82 5.62 -4.78
N ALA A 60 -2.13 5.09 -5.82
CA ALA A 60 -2.73 4.18 -6.79
C ALA A 60 -2.72 2.71 -6.33
N GLN A 61 -2.02 2.40 -5.24
CA GLN A 61 -1.99 1.06 -4.65
C GLN A 61 -3.13 0.85 -3.65
N ILE A 62 -2.91 -0.01 -2.64
CA ILE A 62 -3.92 -0.36 -1.65
C ILE A 62 -4.28 0.88 -0.81
N GLN A 63 -5.56 1.23 -0.81
CA GLN A 63 -6.08 2.31 0.03
C GLN A 63 -6.22 1.87 1.50
N PRO A 64 -6.24 2.84 2.44
CA PRO A 64 -6.46 2.54 3.85
C PRO A 64 -7.79 1.84 4.09
N VAL A 65 -7.79 0.83 4.96
CA VAL A 65 -9.01 0.14 5.37
C VAL A 65 -9.73 0.95 6.45
N GLN A 66 -10.91 1.46 6.11
CA GLN A 66 -11.79 2.13 7.07
C GLN A 66 -12.55 1.09 7.89
N THR A 67 -12.38 1.14 9.20
CA THR A 67 -13.09 0.27 10.16
C THR A 67 -14.33 0.92 10.76
N ILE A 68 -14.45 2.24 10.65
CA ILE A 68 -15.58 3.03 11.18
C ILE A 68 -16.60 3.23 10.05
N ASP A 69 -17.87 3.08 10.38
CA ASP A 69 -18.97 3.33 9.43
C ASP A 69 -18.93 4.75 8.87
N LYS A 70 -19.19 4.87 7.55
CA LYS A 70 -19.11 6.15 6.84
C LYS A 70 -20.08 7.22 7.36
N ASN A 71 -21.25 6.81 7.86
CA ASN A 71 -22.24 7.74 8.40
C ASN A 71 -21.77 8.31 9.73
N ILE A 72 -21.16 7.47 10.58
CA ILE A 72 -20.55 7.89 11.85
C ILE A 72 -19.41 8.86 11.57
N LEU A 73 -18.53 8.54 10.62
CA LEU A 73 -17.45 9.44 10.19
C LEU A 73 -18.00 10.78 9.69
N GLY A 74 -19.05 10.75 8.86
CA GLY A 74 -19.71 11.95 8.35
C GLY A 74 -20.27 12.84 9.46
N PHE A 75 -20.94 12.24 10.44
CA PHE A 75 -21.46 12.94 11.62
C PHE A 75 -20.33 13.58 12.45
N LEU A 76 -19.26 12.82 12.72
CA LEU A 76 -18.10 13.32 13.48
C LEU A 76 -17.41 14.49 12.72
N ALA A 77 -17.27 14.36 11.42
CA ALA A 77 -16.67 15.41 10.61
C ALA A 77 -17.49 16.70 10.63
N GLN A 78 -18.81 16.58 10.50
CA GLN A 78 -19.70 17.74 10.59
C GLN A 78 -19.60 18.39 11.96
N HIS A 79 -19.65 17.59 13.04
CA HIS A 79 -19.54 18.09 14.40
C HIS A 79 -18.22 18.82 14.66
N HIS A 80 -17.10 18.27 14.17
CA HIS A 80 -15.77 18.86 14.35
C HIS A 80 -15.35 19.78 13.21
N LYS A 81 -16.21 20.11 12.26
CA LYS A 81 -15.96 20.98 11.11
C LYS A 81 -14.77 20.51 10.24
N ILE A 82 -14.58 19.19 10.15
CA ILE A 82 -13.55 18.57 9.31
C ILE A 82 -14.06 18.51 7.87
N VAL A 83 -13.21 18.87 6.92
CA VAL A 83 -13.54 18.80 5.50
C VAL A 83 -13.75 17.35 5.08
N SER A 84 -14.94 17.02 4.59
CA SER A 84 -15.38 15.65 4.29
C SER A 84 -14.47 14.90 3.33
N LYS A 85 -13.78 15.59 2.41
CA LYS A 85 -12.84 14.96 1.47
C LYS A 85 -11.69 14.21 2.15
N TYR A 86 -11.32 14.58 3.38
CA TYR A 86 -10.24 13.91 4.12
C TYR A 86 -10.69 12.68 4.92
N LEU A 87 -11.98 12.42 5.00
CA LEU A 87 -12.51 11.28 5.77
C LEU A 87 -12.13 9.92 5.16
N LEU A 88 -12.03 9.87 3.85
CA LEU A 88 -11.75 8.65 3.08
C LEU A 88 -10.39 8.72 2.35
N SER A 89 -9.60 9.76 2.63
CA SER A 89 -8.28 9.91 2.04
C SER A 89 -7.22 9.10 2.79
N SER A 90 -6.07 8.93 2.16
CA SER A 90 -4.86 8.41 2.81
C SER A 90 -4.03 9.55 3.42
N THR A 91 -3.08 9.18 4.27
CA THR A 91 -2.04 10.12 4.75
C THR A 91 -1.24 10.71 3.59
N GLN A 92 -0.97 9.92 2.54
CA GLN A 92 -0.30 10.40 1.33
C GLN A 92 -1.08 11.51 0.66
N GLU A 93 -2.38 11.29 0.38
CA GLU A 93 -3.24 12.29 -0.25
C GLU A 93 -3.38 13.57 0.59
N LEU A 94 -3.43 13.43 1.92
CA LEU A 94 -3.44 14.57 2.84
C LEU A 94 -2.17 15.43 2.67
N ILE A 95 -1.00 14.80 2.68
CA ILE A 95 0.29 15.49 2.60
C ILE A 95 0.52 16.02 1.17
N ASP A 96 0.13 15.27 0.15
CA ASP A 96 0.17 15.72 -1.24
C ASP A 96 -0.67 17.00 -1.42
N SER A 97 -1.86 17.04 -0.83
CA SER A 97 -2.73 18.23 -0.90
C SER A 97 -2.14 19.49 -0.25
N ALA A 98 -1.23 19.30 0.71
CA ALA A 98 -0.50 20.39 1.37
C ALA A 98 0.83 20.72 0.66
N SER A 99 1.28 19.89 -0.26
CA SER A 99 2.52 20.10 -0.99
C SER A 99 2.38 21.22 -2.03
N ARG A 100 3.36 22.12 -2.05
CA ARG A 100 3.42 23.19 -3.05
C ARG A 100 3.79 22.69 -4.44
N TYR A 101 4.54 21.57 -4.50
CA TYR A 101 5.04 20.98 -5.73
C TYR A 101 4.38 19.64 -5.95
N GLY A 102 4.03 19.35 -7.18
CA GLY A 102 3.36 18.12 -7.54
C GLY A 102 2.98 18.07 -9.00
N PHE A 103 2.21 17.07 -9.34
CA PHE A 103 1.72 16.80 -10.68
C PHE A 103 0.18 16.65 -10.65
N LYS A 104 -0.49 17.25 -11.61
CA LYS A 104 -1.93 17.12 -11.78
C LYS A 104 -2.24 16.07 -12.83
N LYS A 105 -2.90 14.99 -12.42
CA LYS A 105 -3.36 13.92 -13.32
C LYS A 105 -4.44 14.41 -14.28
N GLN A 106 -4.73 13.62 -15.31
CA GLN A 106 -5.78 13.94 -16.30
C GLN A 106 -7.17 14.02 -15.67
N ASP A 107 -7.44 13.20 -14.65
CA ASP A 107 -8.68 13.20 -13.87
C ASP A 107 -8.80 14.40 -12.89
N GLY A 108 -7.80 15.28 -12.87
CA GLY A 108 -7.74 16.44 -11.99
C GLY A 108 -7.14 16.17 -10.61
N THR A 109 -6.79 14.94 -10.28
CA THR A 109 -6.17 14.58 -9.00
C THR A 109 -4.78 15.17 -8.89
N TRP A 110 -4.49 15.81 -7.75
CA TRP A 110 -3.15 16.32 -7.42
C TRP A 110 -2.38 15.25 -6.67
N ILE A 111 -1.19 14.94 -7.16
CA ILE A 111 -0.21 14.09 -6.47
C ILE A 111 1.06 14.87 -6.22
N GLY A 112 1.78 14.55 -5.15
CA GLY A 112 3.06 15.17 -4.80
C GLY A 112 4.13 14.96 -5.87
N LEU A 113 5.39 14.84 -5.49
CA LEU A 113 6.47 14.61 -6.44
C LEU A 113 6.54 13.14 -6.86
N PRO A 114 6.09 12.77 -8.06
CA PRO A 114 6.09 11.38 -8.48
C PRO A 114 7.49 10.89 -8.82
N LEU A 115 7.80 9.65 -8.41
CA LEU A 115 9.02 8.95 -8.82
C LEU A 115 8.73 8.17 -10.10
N TRP A 116 9.03 8.76 -11.23
CA TRP A 116 8.69 8.20 -12.54
C TRP A 116 9.51 6.98 -12.95
N VAL A 117 10.69 6.77 -12.36
CA VAL A 117 11.57 5.66 -12.75
C VAL A 117 11.31 4.43 -11.90
N HIS A 118 10.68 3.43 -12.49
CA HIS A 118 10.42 2.14 -11.85
C HIS A 118 11.64 1.22 -11.97
N ARG A 119 12.13 0.71 -10.83
CA ARG A 119 13.34 -0.14 -10.77
C ARG A 119 13.10 -1.53 -10.18
N ARG A 120 11.89 -1.85 -9.74
CA ARG A 120 11.59 -3.11 -9.05
C ARG A 120 11.24 -4.22 -10.02
N SER A 121 10.25 -4.02 -10.87
CA SER A 121 9.73 -5.03 -11.78
C SER A 121 10.30 -4.88 -13.19
N SER A 122 10.45 -6.00 -13.89
CA SER A 122 10.68 -6.07 -15.32
C SER A 122 9.37 -6.37 -16.07
N ASP A 123 9.40 -6.32 -17.40
CA ASP A 123 8.29 -6.78 -18.21
C ASP A 123 8.05 -8.30 -18.03
N PRO A 124 6.80 -8.77 -18.13
CA PRO A 124 5.57 -8.03 -18.49
C PRO A 124 4.89 -7.31 -17.30
N MET A 125 5.32 -7.54 -16.06
CA MET A 125 4.69 -6.97 -14.86
C MET A 125 4.75 -5.45 -14.83
N PHE A 126 5.86 -4.85 -15.28
CA PHE A 126 6.00 -3.40 -15.37
C PHE A 126 4.99 -2.80 -16.33
N SER A 127 4.92 -3.29 -17.57
CA SER A 127 4.03 -2.74 -18.60
C SER A 127 2.55 -2.89 -18.21
N ILE A 128 2.17 -4.00 -17.60
CA ILE A 128 0.79 -4.23 -17.13
C ILE A 128 0.44 -3.22 -16.04
N SER A 129 1.24 -3.11 -15.00
CA SER A 129 0.97 -2.18 -13.89
C SER A 129 1.04 -0.72 -14.32
N ASN A 130 1.97 -0.36 -15.20
CA ASN A 130 2.08 0.98 -15.75
C ASN A 130 0.82 1.39 -16.52
N LYS A 131 0.28 0.48 -17.32
CA LYS A 131 -0.97 0.71 -18.07
C LYS A 131 -2.19 0.80 -17.18
N ILE A 132 -2.30 -0.07 -16.16
CA ILE A 132 -3.50 -0.14 -15.30
C ILE A 132 -3.55 1.01 -14.29
N SER A 133 -2.42 1.37 -13.68
CA SER A 133 -2.40 2.25 -12.49
C SER A 133 -1.74 3.60 -12.73
N TYR A 134 -0.93 3.74 -13.78
CA TYR A 134 -0.08 4.94 -13.94
C TYR A 134 -0.18 5.59 -15.33
N ASP A 135 -1.22 5.30 -16.09
CA ASP A 135 -1.50 5.92 -17.40
C ASP A 135 -0.30 5.86 -18.38
N ASN A 136 0.54 4.84 -18.28
CA ASN A 136 1.80 4.68 -19.00
C ASN A 136 2.83 5.80 -18.76
N LEU A 137 2.75 6.50 -17.65
CA LEU A 137 3.64 7.62 -17.33
C LEU A 137 4.96 7.19 -16.69
N MET A 138 5.03 5.96 -16.16
CA MET A 138 6.25 5.44 -15.53
C MET A 138 7.28 5.04 -16.60
N VAL A 139 8.53 5.21 -16.26
CA VAL A 139 9.68 4.82 -17.11
C VAL A 139 10.37 3.61 -16.50
N GLN A 140 10.59 2.58 -17.28
CA GLN A 140 11.31 1.40 -16.81
C GLN A 140 12.81 1.71 -16.67
N GLY A 141 13.31 1.59 -15.44
CA GLY A 141 14.73 1.79 -15.13
C GLY A 141 15.55 0.50 -15.14
N LYS A 142 14.91 -0.67 -15.29
CA LYS A 142 15.57 -1.98 -15.38
C LYS A 142 15.67 -2.37 -16.84
N LYS A 143 16.90 -2.58 -17.33
CA LYS A 143 17.15 -2.79 -18.76
C LYS A 143 16.84 -4.22 -19.25
N GLU A 144 16.86 -5.20 -18.36
CA GLU A 144 16.66 -6.60 -18.71
C GLU A 144 15.26 -7.06 -18.36
N ALA A 145 14.51 -7.50 -19.36
CA ALA A 145 13.23 -8.16 -19.19
C ALA A 145 13.50 -9.66 -18.96
N LEU A 146 13.43 -10.10 -17.72
CA LEU A 146 13.67 -11.50 -17.34
C LEU A 146 12.39 -12.22 -16.89
N GLY A 147 11.23 -11.56 -16.98
CA GLY A 147 9.97 -12.12 -16.53
C GLY A 147 9.16 -12.75 -17.64
N VAL A 148 8.51 -13.87 -17.33
CA VAL A 148 7.46 -14.47 -18.14
C VAL A 148 6.17 -14.39 -17.35
N GLY A 149 5.09 -13.91 -17.97
CA GLY A 149 3.75 -13.87 -17.37
C GLY A 149 2.80 -14.73 -18.18
N ALA A 150 1.94 -15.49 -17.47
CA ALA A 150 0.86 -16.25 -18.07
C ALA A 150 -0.41 -16.07 -17.24
N TRP A 151 -1.55 -16.08 -17.90
CA TRP A 151 -2.85 -16.07 -17.27
C TRP A 151 -3.56 -17.39 -17.60
N PHE A 152 -4.05 -18.06 -16.55
CA PHE A 152 -4.80 -19.31 -16.70
C PHE A 152 -6.21 -19.11 -16.18
N ASP A 153 -7.18 -19.31 -17.04
CA ASP A 153 -8.58 -19.25 -16.66
C ASP A 153 -9.09 -20.63 -16.26
N VAL A 154 -9.41 -20.78 -14.98
CA VAL A 154 -9.91 -22.04 -14.40
C VAL A 154 -11.36 -21.86 -13.99
N ILE A 155 -12.25 -22.56 -14.67
CA ILE A 155 -13.69 -22.53 -14.40
C ILE A 155 -13.95 -23.30 -13.09
N GLY A 156 -14.71 -22.68 -12.17
CA GLY A 156 -15.09 -23.30 -10.92
C GLY A 156 -16.14 -22.48 -10.18
N VAL A 157 -16.66 -23.04 -9.09
CA VAL A 157 -17.69 -22.41 -8.25
C VAL A 157 -17.10 -21.96 -6.93
N ALA A 158 -17.18 -20.66 -6.65
CA ALA A 158 -16.67 -20.08 -5.42
C ALA A 158 -17.57 -20.43 -4.21
N LYS A 159 -16.97 -21.01 -3.18
CA LYS A 159 -17.58 -21.18 -1.85
C LYS A 159 -16.72 -20.41 -0.85
N ASP A 160 -17.30 -19.42 -0.18
CA ASP A 160 -16.56 -18.52 0.73
C ASP A 160 -15.29 -17.92 0.10
N LYS A 161 -15.39 -17.52 -1.18
CA LYS A 161 -14.28 -16.99 -2.01
C LYS A 161 -13.22 -18.02 -2.42
N PHE A 162 -13.32 -19.25 -1.97
CA PHE A 162 -12.45 -20.35 -2.36
C PHE A 162 -13.04 -21.12 -3.54
N VAL A 163 -12.21 -21.50 -4.49
CA VAL A 163 -12.56 -22.27 -5.68
C VAL A 163 -11.66 -23.50 -5.70
N SER A 164 -12.24 -24.69 -5.43
CA SER A 164 -11.49 -25.95 -5.33
C SER A 164 -10.78 -26.30 -6.61
N GLU A 165 -11.41 -26.07 -7.74
CA GLU A 165 -10.85 -26.36 -9.07
C GLU A 165 -9.58 -25.53 -9.35
N GLN A 166 -9.52 -24.29 -8.81
CA GLN A 166 -8.33 -23.46 -8.90
C GLN A 166 -7.20 -23.97 -7.99
N ALA A 167 -7.55 -24.50 -6.82
CA ALA A 167 -6.59 -25.10 -5.90
C ALA A 167 -5.98 -26.38 -6.49
N ASP A 168 -6.80 -27.25 -7.09
CA ASP A 168 -6.33 -28.45 -7.75
C ASP A 168 -5.39 -28.13 -8.93
N TYR A 169 -5.78 -27.16 -9.76
CA TYR A 169 -4.92 -26.68 -10.85
C TYR A 169 -3.59 -26.13 -10.33
N LEU A 170 -3.63 -25.35 -9.25
CA LEU A 170 -2.42 -24.80 -8.61
C LEU A 170 -1.50 -25.94 -8.10
N LYS A 171 -2.07 -26.96 -7.45
CA LYS A 171 -1.28 -28.13 -6.98
C LYS A 171 -0.53 -28.81 -8.12
N GLU A 172 -1.21 -29.01 -9.25
CA GLU A 172 -0.58 -29.60 -10.44
C GLU A 172 0.54 -28.72 -11.01
N GLU A 173 0.31 -27.41 -11.10
CA GLU A 173 1.33 -26.48 -11.57
C GLU A 173 2.53 -26.40 -10.62
N LEU A 174 2.30 -26.41 -9.33
CA LEU A 174 3.39 -26.46 -8.35
C LEU A 174 4.22 -27.74 -8.46
N LYS A 175 3.57 -28.91 -8.63
CA LYS A 175 4.28 -30.20 -8.87
C LYS A 175 5.14 -30.18 -10.13
N LYS A 176 4.72 -29.51 -11.17
CA LYS A 176 5.49 -29.38 -12.42
C LYS A 176 6.68 -28.44 -12.28
N ARG A 177 6.57 -27.42 -11.43
CA ARG A 177 7.53 -26.29 -11.39
C ARG A 177 8.47 -26.30 -10.20
N HIS A 178 8.22 -27.14 -9.18
CA HIS A 178 9.06 -27.17 -7.98
C HIS A 178 10.52 -27.56 -8.25
N GLU A 179 10.78 -28.30 -9.32
CA GLU A 179 12.15 -28.65 -9.74
C GLU A 179 12.83 -27.52 -10.55
N GLU A 180 12.03 -26.62 -11.13
CA GLU A 180 12.51 -25.51 -11.98
C GLU A 180 12.87 -24.27 -11.15
N PHE A 181 12.16 -24.04 -10.03
CA PHE A 181 12.30 -22.83 -9.21
C PHE A 181 12.66 -23.15 -7.76
N ASN A 182 13.64 -22.43 -7.22
CA ASN A 182 14.05 -22.58 -5.82
C ASN A 182 13.02 -21.98 -4.84
N ASP A 183 12.35 -20.88 -5.26
CA ASP A 183 11.38 -20.18 -4.44
C ASP A 183 10.09 -19.95 -5.23
N ILE A 184 8.97 -20.42 -4.70
CA ILE A 184 7.64 -20.23 -5.27
C ILE A 184 6.75 -19.58 -4.22
N TYR A 185 6.11 -18.48 -4.60
CA TYR A 185 5.17 -17.75 -3.76
C TYR A 185 3.75 -17.85 -4.31
N VAL A 186 2.82 -18.29 -3.46
CA VAL A 186 1.39 -18.28 -3.76
C VAL A 186 0.74 -17.10 -3.05
N ILE A 187 0.14 -16.19 -3.82
CA ILE A 187 -0.43 -14.95 -3.29
C ILE A 187 -1.93 -14.92 -3.57
N THR A 188 -2.72 -14.62 -2.54
CA THR A 188 -4.17 -14.43 -2.63
C THR A 188 -4.59 -13.22 -1.80
N PRO A 189 -5.60 -12.43 -2.25
CA PRO A 189 -6.10 -11.28 -1.51
C PRO A 189 -6.98 -11.63 -0.30
N PHE A 190 -7.36 -12.91 -0.15
CA PHE A 190 -8.30 -13.34 0.89
C PHE A 190 -7.65 -14.28 1.89
N LYS A 191 -7.65 -13.90 3.16
CA LYS A 191 -7.08 -14.70 4.26
C LYS A 191 -7.69 -16.12 4.35
N ASN A 192 -9.01 -16.25 4.09
CA ASN A 192 -9.67 -17.54 4.09
C ASN A 192 -9.11 -18.45 2.99
N VAL A 193 -8.92 -17.92 1.79
CA VAL A 193 -8.32 -18.65 0.65
C VAL A 193 -6.88 -19.06 0.98
N SER A 194 -6.09 -18.18 1.57
CA SER A 194 -4.72 -18.48 2.02
C SER A 194 -4.70 -19.65 3.02
N ASN A 195 -5.59 -19.62 4.02
CA ASN A 195 -5.66 -20.67 5.03
C ASN A 195 -6.12 -22.03 4.46
N GLN A 196 -7.03 -22.00 3.49
CA GLN A 196 -7.50 -23.23 2.84
C GLN A 196 -6.43 -23.79 1.90
N LEU A 197 -5.78 -22.93 1.09
CA LEU A 197 -4.67 -23.37 0.23
C LEU A 197 -3.51 -23.97 1.04
N ALA A 198 -3.16 -23.37 2.19
CA ALA A 198 -2.11 -23.93 3.04
C ALA A 198 -2.44 -25.36 3.49
N LYS A 199 -3.68 -25.64 3.92
CA LYS A 199 -4.10 -26.99 4.29
C LYS A 199 -4.06 -27.96 3.13
N GLU A 200 -4.49 -27.53 1.95
CA GLU A 200 -4.53 -28.32 0.74
C GLU A 200 -3.15 -28.62 0.16
N LEU A 201 -2.16 -27.75 0.42
CA LEU A 201 -0.78 -27.91 -0.06
C LEU A 201 0.11 -28.68 0.92
N ASP A 202 -0.28 -28.79 2.20
CA ASP A 202 0.41 -29.59 3.22
C ASP A 202 0.06 -31.08 3.14
N GLU A 203 -0.98 -31.46 2.37
CA GLU A 203 -1.37 -32.85 2.06
C GLU A 203 -0.66 -33.37 0.78
#